data_9621f9fad2deaec5ab692a34c466dd70
#
_entry.id   9621f9fad2deaec5ab692a34c466dd70
#
_cell.length_a   1.000
_cell.length_b   1.000
_cell.length_c   1.000
_cell.angle_alpha   90.00
_cell.angle_beta   90.00
_cell.angle_gamma   90.00
#
_symmetry.space_group_name_H-M   'P 1'
#
loop_
_entity.id
_entity.type
_entity.pdbx_description
1 polymer ?
#
loop_
_entity_poly.entity_id
_entity_poly.type
_entity_poly.pdbx_seq_one_letter_code
_entity_poly.pdbx_strand_id
1 'polypeptide(L)'
;MTTIALFGAGGKMGYRLSTNFRGSPYTVRHVEVSEAGRERLKTGLGFDAVSADAALDGADIVILAVPDTHIGKVAADIESKLAPGTMVIVLDAAAPFAGHLPNRPDLTYFVTHPCHPPIFNDETDMAAKKDYFGGVMAKQHMVSALMQGPEADYAKGEAVAKIIWAPVMRSHRVTVEQMALLEPGLSETVCASLLVVMKEAVDEVVARGVDQQAALDFLLGHMNVLGAVIFGETKGVFSDACNKAIEFGKPVLMRDDWKRVFEPEEIAASIRRIT
;
A
#
# COMPACT_ATOMS: atom_id res chain seq x y z
N MET A 1 1.66 4.90 28.61
CA MET A 1 2.28 5.17 27.30
C MET A 1 1.99 3.99 26.41
N THR A 2 1.44 4.18 25.23
CA THR A 2 1.02 3.06 24.36
C THR A 2 2.25 2.35 23.79
N THR A 3 2.29 1.03 23.97
CA THR A 3 3.38 0.17 23.48
C THR A 3 2.97 -0.54 22.19
N ILE A 4 3.83 -0.46 21.19
CA ILE A 4 3.63 -1.08 19.87
C ILE A 4 4.69 -2.16 19.65
N ALA A 5 4.26 -3.38 19.30
CA ALA A 5 5.12 -4.42 18.79
C ALA A 5 5.10 -4.38 17.24
N LEU A 6 6.22 -4.04 16.61
CA LEU A 6 6.35 -3.95 15.16
C LEU A 6 7.09 -5.17 14.62
N PHE A 7 6.37 -6.08 13.96
CA PHE A 7 6.90 -7.29 13.34
C PHE A 7 7.38 -7.00 11.91
N GLY A 8 8.50 -7.58 11.51
CA GLY A 8 9.14 -7.34 10.23
C GLY A 8 9.82 -5.96 10.14
N ALA A 9 10.24 -5.43 11.29
CA ALA A 9 10.70 -4.05 11.46
C ALA A 9 11.92 -3.68 10.58
N GLY A 10 12.78 -4.64 10.23
CA GLY A 10 13.93 -4.43 9.34
C GLY A 10 13.65 -4.68 7.87
N GLY A 11 12.44 -5.13 7.50
CA GLY A 11 12.00 -5.30 6.13
C GLY A 11 11.85 -3.96 5.39
N LYS A 12 11.53 -4.01 4.09
CA LYS A 12 11.40 -2.79 3.26
C LYS A 12 10.36 -1.82 3.84
N MET A 13 9.18 -2.33 4.18
CA MET A 13 8.11 -1.52 4.77
C MET A 13 8.40 -1.24 6.26
N GLY A 14 8.71 -2.26 7.06
CA GLY A 14 8.95 -2.11 8.49
C GLY A 14 10.04 -1.08 8.83
N TYR A 15 11.10 -0.99 8.01
CA TYR A 15 12.14 0.01 8.19
C TYR A 15 11.61 1.46 8.02
N ARG A 16 10.69 1.68 7.07
CA ARG A 16 10.02 2.99 6.90
C ARG A 16 9.15 3.32 8.10
N LEU A 17 8.35 2.36 8.56
CA LEU A 17 7.53 2.52 9.75
C LEU A 17 8.39 2.83 10.96
N SER A 18 9.49 2.08 11.16
CA SER A 18 10.46 2.31 12.24
C SER A 18 11.05 3.72 12.19
N THR A 19 11.32 4.22 10.99
CA THR A 19 11.81 5.60 10.78
C THR A 19 10.75 6.62 11.20
N ASN A 20 9.51 6.44 10.78
CA ASN A 20 8.42 7.37 11.04
C ASN A 20 7.96 7.36 12.51
N PHE A 21 8.22 6.28 13.24
CA PHE A 21 7.98 6.24 14.68
C PHE A 21 8.99 7.04 15.52
N ARG A 22 10.11 7.48 14.94
CA ARG A 22 11.06 8.34 15.67
C ARG A 22 10.39 9.62 16.12
N GLY A 23 10.50 9.90 17.42
CA GLY A 23 9.90 11.10 18.02
C GLY A 23 8.37 11.02 18.18
N SER A 24 7.74 9.90 17.87
CA SER A 24 6.33 9.67 18.13
C SER A 24 6.06 9.48 19.64
N PRO A 25 4.80 9.63 20.11
CA PRO A 25 4.46 9.40 21.51
C PRO A 25 4.38 7.92 21.90
N TYR A 26 4.76 7.00 21.01
CA TYR A 26 4.67 5.55 21.21
C TYR A 26 6.00 4.94 21.65
N THR A 27 5.93 3.90 22.49
CA THR A 27 7.05 3.01 22.74
C THR A 27 7.02 1.88 21.71
N VAL A 28 8.01 1.81 20.81
CA VAL A 28 8.03 0.79 19.76
C VAL A 28 9.08 -0.25 20.05
N ARG A 29 8.67 -1.52 20.05
CA ARG A 29 9.53 -2.70 20.17
C ARG A 29 9.65 -3.38 18.82
N HIS A 30 10.84 -3.44 18.27
CA HIS A 30 11.10 -3.91 16.92
C HIS A 30 11.38 -5.41 16.92
N VAL A 31 10.59 -6.18 16.15
CA VAL A 31 10.79 -7.63 15.95
C VAL A 31 11.25 -7.85 14.52
N GLU A 32 12.41 -8.49 14.37
CA GLU A 32 13.00 -8.84 13.09
C GLU A 32 13.72 -10.18 13.19
N VAL A 33 13.39 -11.10 12.26
CA VAL A 33 13.96 -12.45 12.27
C VAL A 33 15.21 -12.58 11.42
N SER A 34 15.32 -11.79 10.34
CA SER A 34 16.45 -11.84 9.43
C SER A 34 17.66 -11.08 10.00
N GLU A 35 18.86 -11.66 9.86
CA GLU A 35 20.09 -11.01 10.28
C GLU A 35 20.31 -9.68 9.54
N ALA A 36 20.11 -9.67 8.23
CA ALA A 36 20.23 -8.46 7.40
C ALA A 36 19.24 -7.36 7.83
N GLY A 37 18.02 -7.71 8.24
CA GLY A 37 17.04 -6.77 8.77
C GLY A 37 17.44 -6.19 10.11
N ARG A 38 17.95 -7.02 11.02
CA ARG A 38 18.47 -6.57 12.33
C ARG A 38 19.65 -5.63 12.16
N GLU A 39 20.60 -6.00 11.30
CA GLU A 39 21.76 -5.15 11.01
C GLU A 39 21.32 -3.80 10.41
N ARG A 40 20.36 -3.80 9.50
CA ARG A 40 19.80 -2.57 8.93
C ARG A 40 19.15 -1.66 9.98
N LEU A 41 18.36 -2.23 10.89
CA LEU A 41 17.76 -1.48 12.00
C LEU A 41 18.84 -0.87 12.90
N LYS A 42 19.85 -1.65 13.26
CA LYS A 42 20.92 -1.22 14.16
C LYS A 42 21.76 -0.11 13.55
N THR A 43 22.29 -0.34 12.34
CA THR A 43 23.21 0.60 11.69
C THR A 43 22.53 1.84 11.15
N GLY A 44 21.32 1.69 10.56
CA GLY A 44 20.61 2.79 9.95
C GLY A 44 19.77 3.62 10.92
N LEU A 45 19.17 2.99 11.94
CA LEU A 45 18.25 3.65 12.86
C LEU A 45 18.70 3.63 14.32
N GLY A 46 19.70 2.85 14.69
CA GLY A 46 20.16 2.70 16.07
C GLY A 46 19.21 1.88 16.94
N PHE A 47 18.28 1.10 16.33
CA PHE A 47 17.34 0.26 17.06
C PHE A 47 17.83 -1.17 17.14
N ASP A 48 17.69 -1.77 18.31
CA ASP A 48 17.91 -3.20 18.52
C ASP A 48 16.60 -3.96 18.34
N ALA A 49 16.65 -5.08 17.63
CA ALA A 49 15.53 -5.99 17.56
C ALA A 49 15.44 -6.82 18.83
N VAL A 50 14.21 -7.05 19.31
CA VAL A 50 13.91 -7.89 20.47
C VAL A 50 13.20 -9.18 20.04
N SER A 51 13.08 -10.15 20.95
CA SER A 51 12.29 -11.34 20.70
C SER A 51 10.79 -11.01 20.59
N ALA A 52 10.03 -11.86 19.88
CA ALA A 52 8.58 -11.69 19.79
C ALA A 52 7.93 -11.65 21.19
N ASP A 53 8.34 -12.53 22.11
CA ASP A 53 7.80 -12.56 23.47
C ASP A 53 8.05 -11.26 24.23
N ALA A 54 9.27 -10.74 24.16
CA ALA A 54 9.59 -9.46 24.79
C ALA A 54 8.85 -8.27 24.14
N ALA A 55 8.57 -8.35 22.84
CA ALA A 55 7.82 -7.30 22.15
C ALA A 55 6.33 -7.31 22.52
N LEU A 56 5.75 -8.50 22.68
CA LEU A 56 4.32 -8.69 22.96
C LEU A 56 3.94 -8.48 24.42
N ASP A 57 4.91 -8.58 25.34
CA ASP A 57 4.64 -8.39 26.77
C ASP A 57 4.09 -6.98 27.04
N GLY A 58 2.79 -6.89 27.39
CA GLY A 58 2.08 -5.63 27.62
C GLY A 58 1.98 -4.72 26.38
N ALA A 59 2.03 -5.28 25.16
CA ALA A 59 1.79 -4.50 23.95
C ALA A 59 0.30 -4.16 23.78
N ASP A 60 0.00 -2.88 23.57
CA ASP A 60 -1.35 -2.39 23.27
C ASP A 60 -1.71 -2.57 21.80
N ILE A 61 -0.69 -2.52 20.94
CA ILE A 61 -0.84 -2.59 19.48
C ILE A 61 0.25 -3.51 18.90
N VAL A 62 -0.14 -4.32 17.95
CA VAL A 62 0.77 -5.14 17.14
C VAL A 62 0.65 -4.72 15.68
N ILE A 63 1.75 -4.44 15.02
CA ILE A 63 1.78 -4.12 13.58
C ILE A 63 2.50 -5.24 12.84
N LEU A 64 1.83 -5.82 11.84
CA LEU A 64 2.38 -6.88 10.99
C LEU A 64 2.90 -6.27 9.68
N ALA A 65 4.19 -5.90 9.65
CA ALA A 65 4.89 -5.40 8.46
C ALA A 65 5.69 -6.54 7.78
N VAL A 66 5.05 -7.68 7.61
CA VAL A 66 5.59 -8.89 6.99
C VAL A 66 4.92 -9.12 5.62
N PRO A 67 5.52 -9.91 4.70
CA PRO A 67 4.87 -10.25 3.43
C PRO A 67 3.49 -10.89 3.62
N ASP A 68 2.55 -10.63 2.71
CA ASP A 68 1.14 -11.08 2.81
C ASP A 68 1.03 -12.59 2.98
N THR A 69 1.86 -13.36 2.28
CA THR A 69 1.97 -14.82 2.42
C THR A 69 2.36 -15.30 3.82
N HIS A 70 2.84 -14.42 4.70
CA HIS A 70 3.26 -14.75 6.06
C HIS A 70 2.34 -14.18 7.14
N ILE A 71 1.43 -13.26 6.79
CA ILE A 71 0.55 -12.58 7.77
C ILE A 71 -0.25 -13.60 8.58
N GLY A 72 -0.94 -14.53 7.91
CA GLY A 72 -1.76 -15.55 8.58
C GLY A 72 -0.96 -16.41 9.54
N LYS A 73 0.23 -16.87 9.13
CA LYS A 73 1.12 -17.66 9.98
C LYS A 73 1.58 -16.86 11.19
N VAL A 74 2.10 -15.66 10.98
CA VAL A 74 2.60 -14.81 12.08
C VAL A 74 1.48 -14.48 13.05
N ALA A 75 0.29 -14.12 12.55
CA ALA A 75 -0.88 -13.84 13.37
C ALA A 75 -1.27 -15.05 14.24
N ALA A 76 -1.28 -16.26 13.68
CA ALA A 76 -1.57 -17.50 14.42
C ALA A 76 -0.49 -17.82 15.47
N ASP A 77 0.80 -17.63 15.13
CA ASP A 77 1.91 -17.90 16.04
C ASP A 77 1.91 -17.00 17.29
N ILE A 78 1.36 -15.78 17.17
CA ILE A 78 1.30 -14.81 18.28
C ILE A 78 -0.07 -14.76 18.99
N GLU A 79 -1.10 -15.34 18.40
CA GLU A 79 -2.51 -15.22 18.86
C GLU A 79 -2.68 -15.43 20.37
N SER A 80 -2.13 -16.54 20.89
CA SER A 80 -2.25 -16.90 22.31
C SER A 80 -1.53 -15.97 23.28
N LYS A 81 -0.67 -15.09 22.78
CA LYS A 81 0.13 -14.14 23.56
C LYS A 81 -0.50 -12.74 23.60
N LEU A 82 -1.55 -12.52 22.78
CA LEU A 82 -2.24 -11.22 22.71
C LEU A 82 -3.26 -11.11 23.85
N ALA A 83 -3.16 -10.02 24.60
CA ALA A 83 -4.15 -9.69 25.63
C ALA A 83 -5.49 -9.26 24.99
N PRO A 84 -6.64 -9.52 25.66
CA PRO A 84 -7.90 -8.94 25.23
C PRO A 84 -7.82 -7.41 25.06
N GLY A 85 -8.40 -6.88 23.98
CA GLY A 85 -8.35 -5.46 23.63
C GLY A 85 -7.08 -5.02 22.88
N THR A 86 -6.11 -5.93 22.65
CA THR A 86 -4.97 -5.61 21.79
C THR A 86 -5.44 -5.31 20.36
N MET A 87 -4.92 -4.24 19.77
CA MET A 87 -5.17 -3.90 18.36
C MET A 87 -4.09 -4.53 17.47
N VAL A 88 -4.50 -5.29 16.46
CA VAL A 88 -3.61 -5.81 15.41
C VAL A 88 -3.82 -4.97 14.16
N ILE A 89 -2.75 -4.32 13.70
CA ILE A 89 -2.74 -3.50 12.48
C ILE A 89 -2.06 -4.29 11.36
N VAL A 90 -2.75 -4.43 10.25
CA VAL A 90 -2.25 -5.04 9.00
C VAL A 90 -2.14 -3.95 7.94
N LEU A 91 -1.13 -4.06 7.08
CA LEU A 91 -0.77 -3.00 6.14
C LEU A 91 -1.38 -3.19 4.73
N ASP A 92 -2.17 -4.25 4.55
CA ASP A 92 -2.85 -4.58 3.31
C ASP A 92 -4.17 -5.32 3.60
N ALA A 93 -5.11 -5.28 2.64
CA ALA A 93 -6.40 -5.93 2.77
C ALA A 93 -6.41 -7.42 2.37
N ALA A 94 -5.40 -7.92 1.67
CA ALA A 94 -5.44 -9.25 1.06
C ALA A 94 -5.60 -10.37 2.11
N ALA A 95 -4.71 -10.46 3.09
CA ALA A 95 -4.80 -11.46 4.14
C ALA A 95 -6.05 -11.32 5.04
N PRO A 96 -6.45 -10.09 5.48
CA PRO A 96 -7.73 -9.87 6.15
C PRO A 96 -8.95 -10.32 5.33
N PHE A 97 -9.02 -9.94 4.06
CA PHE A 97 -10.12 -10.31 3.15
C PHE A 97 -10.18 -11.83 2.93
N ALA A 98 -9.04 -12.50 2.84
CA ALA A 98 -8.95 -13.95 2.72
C ALA A 98 -9.33 -14.71 4.01
N GLY A 99 -9.58 -14.00 5.12
CA GLY A 99 -9.90 -14.63 6.41
C GLY A 99 -8.70 -15.27 7.10
N HIS A 100 -7.48 -14.81 6.82
CA HIS A 100 -6.25 -15.36 7.40
C HIS A 100 -5.94 -14.85 8.81
N LEU A 101 -6.72 -13.91 9.33
CA LEU A 101 -6.55 -13.46 10.72
C LEU A 101 -7.28 -14.41 11.68
N PRO A 102 -6.72 -14.66 12.89
CA PRO A 102 -7.34 -15.52 13.89
C PRO A 102 -8.75 -15.06 14.29
N ASN A 103 -9.64 -16.01 14.61
CA ASN A 103 -10.97 -15.69 15.10
C ASN A 103 -10.91 -15.36 16.61
N ARG A 104 -10.56 -14.13 16.94
CA ARG A 104 -10.42 -13.60 18.30
C ARG A 104 -11.29 -12.35 18.47
N PRO A 105 -12.59 -12.54 18.86
CA PRO A 105 -13.54 -11.42 18.95
C PRO A 105 -13.20 -10.39 20.03
N ASP A 106 -12.29 -10.71 20.91
CA ASP A 106 -11.76 -9.83 21.96
C ASP A 106 -10.57 -8.96 21.50
N LEU A 107 -10.14 -9.08 20.22
CA LEU A 107 -9.11 -8.23 19.62
C LEU A 107 -9.75 -7.20 18.69
N THR A 108 -9.03 -6.12 18.46
CA THR A 108 -9.34 -5.16 17.37
C THR A 108 -8.47 -5.48 16.16
N TYR A 109 -9.09 -5.61 14.98
CA TYR A 109 -8.37 -5.69 13.70
C TYR A 109 -8.55 -4.39 12.92
N PHE A 110 -7.44 -3.75 12.63
CA PHE A 110 -7.37 -2.50 11.87
C PHE A 110 -6.49 -2.70 10.63
N VAL A 111 -7.01 -2.32 9.47
CA VAL A 111 -6.31 -2.45 8.20
C VAL A 111 -6.03 -1.06 7.64
N THR A 112 -4.81 -0.81 7.16
CA THR A 112 -4.45 0.50 6.59
C THR A 112 -3.44 0.33 5.46
N HIS A 113 -3.59 1.15 4.41
CA HIS A 113 -2.69 1.15 3.26
C HIS A 113 -2.41 2.58 2.79
N PRO A 114 -1.16 2.89 2.37
CA PRO A 114 -0.87 4.20 1.78
C PRO A 114 -1.39 4.25 0.34
N CYS A 115 -1.92 5.39 -0.09
CA CYS A 115 -2.25 5.59 -1.51
C CYS A 115 -1.03 5.89 -2.38
N HIS A 116 0.16 6.00 -1.76
CA HIS A 116 1.38 6.52 -2.38
C HIS A 116 1.27 7.98 -2.85
N PRO A 117 2.38 8.67 -3.11
CA PRO A 117 2.36 10.04 -3.64
C PRO A 117 1.69 10.09 -5.01
N PRO A 118 0.71 10.99 -5.21
CA PRO A 118 0.01 11.08 -6.49
C PRO A 118 0.93 11.61 -7.61
N ILE A 119 0.67 11.19 -8.86
CA ILE A 119 1.42 11.67 -10.02
C ILE A 119 1.21 13.17 -10.27
N PHE A 120 0.03 13.69 -9.95
CA PHE A 120 -0.28 15.11 -9.95
C PHE A 120 -0.22 15.61 -8.51
N ASN A 121 0.83 16.36 -8.18
CA ASN A 121 1.09 16.85 -6.83
C ASN A 121 1.80 18.21 -6.87
N ASP A 122 1.74 18.91 -5.73
CA ASP A 122 2.34 20.24 -5.54
C ASP A 122 3.72 20.18 -4.85
N GLU A 123 4.42 19.03 -4.94
CA GLU A 123 5.74 18.93 -4.35
C GLU A 123 6.74 19.83 -5.10
N THR A 124 7.44 20.67 -4.35
CA THR A 124 8.46 21.59 -4.88
C THR A 124 9.89 21.08 -4.65
N ASP A 125 10.07 20.24 -3.63
CA ASP A 125 11.35 19.63 -3.31
C ASP A 125 11.64 18.44 -4.25
N MET A 126 12.83 18.42 -4.85
CA MET A 126 13.21 17.38 -5.80
C MET A 126 13.42 16.00 -5.16
N ALA A 127 13.77 15.94 -3.88
CA ALA A 127 13.88 14.66 -3.17
C ALA A 127 12.49 14.11 -2.85
N ALA A 128 11.53 14.97 -2.47
CA ALA A 128 10.13 14.58 -2.32
C ALA A 128 9.54 14.07 -3.64
N LYS A 129 9.80 14.74 -4.78
CA LYS A 129 9.36 14.27 -6.11
C LYS A 129 9.88 12.89 -6.51
N LYS A 130 11.00 12.45 -5.93
CA LYS A 130 11.60 11.13 -6.18
C LYS A 130 11.27 10.10 -5.10
N ASP A 131 10.54 10.48 -4.06
CA ASP A 131 10.01 9.55 -3.05
C ASP A 131 8.71 8.94 -3.56
N TYR A 132 8.81 8.10 -4.59
CA TYR A 132 7.66 7.48 -5.27
C TYR A 132 6.82 6.58 -4.37
N PHE A 133 7.41 6.03 -3.32
CA PHE A 133 6.69 5.16 -2.38
C PHE A 133 6.03 5.93 -1.23
N GLY A 134 6.47 7.16 -0.97
CA GLY A 134 5.99 7.95 0.16
C GLY A 134 6.45 7.42 1.52
N GLY A 135 5.94 8.05 2.57
CA GLY A 135 6.28 7.70 3.94
C GLY A 135 7.68 8.15 4.40
N VAL A 136 8.33 9.04 3.62
CA VAL A 136 9.61 9.68 3.99
C VAL A 136 9.51 11.18 3.82
N MET A 137 9.33 11.69 2.61
CA MET A 137 9.27 13.13 2.29
C MET A 137 8.02 13.53 1.53
N ALA A 138 7.63 12.74 0.52
CA ALA A 138 6.49 13.06 -0.32
C ALA A 138 5.17 12.91 0.44
N LYS A 139 4.28 13.88 0.26
CA LYS A 139 2.93 13.83 0.80
C LYS A 139 2.11 12.76 0.09
N GLN A 140 1.29 12.05 0.87
CA GLN A 140 0.41 11.00 0.35
C GLN A 140 -0.94 10.97 1.06
N HIS A 141 -1.89 10.27 0.48
CA HIS A 141 -3.14 9.90 1.14
C HIS A 141 -3.02 8.51 1.74
N MET A 142 -4.00 8.13 2.55
CA MET A 142 -4.10 6.77 3.07
C MET A 142 -5.55 6.32 3.12
N VAL A 143 -5.76 5.02 3.10
CA VAL A 143 -7.04 4.35 3.37
C VAL A 143 -6.92 3.54 4.65
N SER A 144 -8.02 3.43 5.41
CA SER A 144 -8.06 2.64 6.65
C SER A 144 -9.44 2.04 6.87
N ALA A 145 -9.46 0.84 7.44
CA ALA A 145 -10.66 0.10 7.78
C ALA A 145 -10.58 -0.44 9.23
N LEU A 146 -11.65 -0.27 10.00
CA LEU A 146 -11.88 -1.05 11.21
C LEU A 146 -12.61 -2.33 10.80
N MET A 147 -11.87 -3.44 10.71
CA MET A 147 -12.44 -4.73 10.34
C MET A 147 -13.23 -5.34 11.49
N GLN A 148 -12.74 -5.20 12.72
CA GLN A 148 -13.31 -5.74 13.93
C GLN A 148 -12.90 -4.89 15.14
N GLY A 149 -13.76 -4.84 16.14
CA GLY A 149 -13.51 -4.15 17.41
C GLY A 149 -14.48 -2.99 17.67
N PRO A 150 -14.36 -2.34 18.82
CA PRO A 150 -15.18 -1.18 19.17
C PRO A 150 -14.97 -0.01 18.21
N GLU A 151 -16.03 0.71 17.84
CA GLU A 151 -15.97 1.85 16.94
C GLU A 151 -14.96 2.93 17.40
N ALA A 152 -14.81 3.10 18.71
CA ALA A 152 -13.84 4.04 19.29
C ALA A 152 -12.37 3.71 18.92
N ASP A 153 -12.07 2.46 18.60
CA ASP A 153 -10.73 2.03 18.22
C ASP A 153 -10.32 2.51 16.82
N TYR A 154 -11.29 2.91 15.97
CA TYR A 154 -10.97 3.49 14.66
C TYR A 154 -10.04 4.70 14.82
N ALA A 155 -10.36 5.62 15.70
CA ALA A 155 -9.54 6.83 15.91
C ALA A 155 -8.12 6.50 16.42
N LYS A 156 -7.99 5.46 17.25
CA LYS A 156 -6.69 4.97 17.74
C LYS A 156 -5.84 4.38 16.59
N GLY A 157 -6.44 3.51 15.77
CA GLY A 157 -5.78 2.92 14.61
C GLY A 157 -5.38 3.99 13.57
N GLU A 158 -6.28 4.92 13.27
CA GLU A 158 -6.02 6.02 12.35
C GLU A 158 -4.88 6.95 12.82
N ALA A 159 -4.80 7.22 14.13
CA ALA A 159 -3.70 8.02 14.68
C ALA A 159 -2.34 7.35 14.47
N VAL A 160 -2.24 6.04 14.66
CA VAL A 160 -1.04 5.25 14.34
C VAL A 160 -0.75 5.28 12.84
N ALA A 161 -1.77 5.03 12.02
CA ALA A 161 -1.64 5.02 10.56
C ALA A 161 -1.13 6.36 10.01
N LYS A 162 -1.60 7.49 10.55
CA LYS A 162 -1.11 8.83 10.18
C LYS A 162 0.38 9.04 10.48
N ILE A 163 0.93 8.35 11.48
CA ILE A 163 2.37 8.39 11.77
C ILE A 163 3.14 7.50 10.80
N ILE A 164 2.73 6.25 10.66
CA ILE A 164 3.49 5.30 9.83
C ILE A 164 3.48 5.65 8.33
N TRP A 165 2.46 6.36 7.85
CA TRP A 165 2.35 6.82 6.47
C TRP A 165 2.70 8.30 6.25
N ALA A 166 3.21 8.98 7.29
CA ALA A 166 3.54 10.41 7.21
C ALA A 166 4.52 10.73 6.06
N PRO A 167 4.38 11.93 5.44
CA PRO A 167 3.37 12.96 5.69
C PRO A 167 2.03 12.67 5.00
N VAL A 168 0.94 12.64 5.78
CA VAL A 168 -0.41 12.31 5.29
C VAL A 168 -1.21 13.57 4.99
N MET A 169 -1.76 13.66 3.76
CA MET A 169 -2.66 14.75 3.35
C MET A 169 -4.11 14.48 3.73
N ARG A 170 -4.63 13.29 3.40
CA ARG A 170 -6.00 12.88 3.69
C ARG A 170 -6.02 11.42 4.13
N SER A 171 -6.92 11.12 5.05
CA SER A 171 -7.25 9.76 5.48
C SER A 171 -8.66 9.44 5.01
N HIS A 172 -8.84 8.30 4.34
CA HIS A 172 -10.13 7.85 3.88
C HIS A 172 -10.52 6.59 4.66
N ARG A 173 -11.71 6.64 5.29
CA ARG A 173 -12.29 5.46 5.91
C ARG A 173 -12.99 4.63 4.85
N VAL A 174 -12.66 3.35 4.78
CA VAL A 174 -13.22 2.36 3.87
C VAL A 174 -13.54 1.07 4.63
N THR A 175 -14.18 0.09 3.97
CA THR A 175 -14.26 -1.29 4.50
C THR A 175 -13.10 -2.13 3.94
N VAL A 176 -12.89 -3.32 4.49
CA VAL A 176 -11.87 -4.26 3.98
C VAL A 176 -12.20 -4.67 2.55
N GLU A 177 -13.47 -4.90 2.23
CA GLU A 177 -13.95 -5.22 0.88
C GLU A 177 -13.69 -4.06 -0.11
N GLN A 178 -13.96 -2.82 0.32
CA GLN A 178 -13.64 -1.64 -0.49
C GLN A 178 -12.14 -1.49 -0.70
N MET A 179 -11.32 -1.78 0.33
CA MET A 179 -9.86 -1.76 0.22
C MET A 179 -9.37 -2.83 -0.76
N ALA A 180 -9.97 -4.03 -0.77
CA ALA A 180 -9.66 -5.08 -1.74
C ALA A 180 -10.01 -4.68 -3.18
N LEU A 181 -11.04 -3.85 -3.40
CA LEU A 181 -11.31 -3.25 -4.71
C LEU A 181 -10.23 -2.25 -5.13
N LEU A 182 -9.62 -1.54 -4.17
CA LEU A 182 -8.57 -0.56 -4.44
C LEU A 182 -7.22 -1.23 -4.67
N GLU A 183 -6.79 -2.14 -3.77
CA GLU A 183 -5.44 -2.66 -3.84
C GLU A 183 -5.32 -3.84 -4.80
N PRO A 184 -5.80 -5.03 -4.71
CA PRO A 184 -5.58 -5.96 -5.80
C PRO A 184 -6.39 -5.60 -7.07
N GLY A 185 -7.55 -4.96 -6.94
CA GLY A 185 -8.40 -4.65 -8.08
C GLY A 185 -7.91 -3.48 -8.93
N LEU A 186 -7.98 -2.26 -8.39
CA LEU A 186 -7.70 -1.05 -9.16
C LEU A 186 -6.20 -0.83 -9.38
N SER A 187 -5.40 -0.94 -8.32
CA SER A 187 -3.97 -0.63 -8.36
C SER A 187 -3.19 -1.72 -9.11
N GLU A 188 -3.28 -2.98 -8.67
CA GLU A 188 -2.45 -4.04 -9.23
C GLU A 188 -3.05 -4.62 -10.52
N THR A 189 -4.32 -5.05 -10.49
CA THR A 189 -4.92 -5.72 -11.67
C THR A 189 -5.12 -4.74 -12.83
N VAL A 190 -5.63 -3.54 -12.59
CA VAL A 190 -5.90 -2.58 -13.68
C VAL A 190 -4.69 -1.70 -13.95
N CYS A 191 -4.24 -0.90 -12.99
CA CYS A 191 -3.21 0.11 -13.24
C CYS A 191 -1.87 -0.53 -13.60
N ALA A 192 -1.35 -1.46 -12.80
CA ALA A 192 -0.04 -2.07 -13.07
C ALA A 192 -0.05 -2.87 -14.38
N SER A 193 -1.13 -3.61 -14.69
CA SER A 193 -1.23 -4.34 -15.97
C SER A 193 -1.22 -3.41 -17.17
N LEU A 194 -1.94 -2.28 -17.12
CA LEU A 194 -1.93 -1.30 -18.20
C LEU A 194 -0.56 -0.64 -18.37
N LEU A 195 0.15 -0.35 -17.27
CA LEU A 195 1.52 0.18 -17.34
C LEU A 195 2.50 -0.82 -17.97
N VAL A 196 2.33 -2.13 -17.71
CA VAL A 196 3.12 -3.19 -18.38
C VAL A 196 2.83 -3.17 -19.88
N VAL A 197 1.57 -3.15 -20.29
CA VAL A 197 1.18 -3.07 -21.71
C VAL A 197 1.75 -1.82 -22.38
N MET A 198 1.73 -0.66 -21.71
CA MET A 198 2.34 0.56 -22.22
C MET A 198 3.88 0.41 -22.42
N LYS A 199 4.55 -0.29 -21.49
CA LYS A 199 5.99 -0.57 -21.64
C LYS A 199 6.25 -1.52 -22.82
N GLU A 200 5.44 -2.56 -22.99
CA GLU A 200 5.52 -3.47 -24.13
C GLU A 200 5.29 -2.73 -25.47
N ALA A 201 4.35 -1.77 -25.48
CA ALA A 201 4.12 -0.93 -26.66
C ALA A 201 5.34 -0.06 -27.02
N VAL A 202 6.09 0.43 -26.03
CA VAL A 202 7.39 1.10 -26.28
C VAL A 202 8.36 0.14 -26.97
N ASP A 203 8.50 -1.08 -26.45
CA ASP A 203 9.40 -2.08 -27.01
C ASP A 203 9.02 -2.45 -28.46
N GLU A 204 7.72 -2.53 -28.74
CA GLU A 204 7.21 -2.82 -30.09
C GLU A 204 7.51 -1.70 -31.10
N VAL A 205 7.32 -0.41 -30.70
CA VAL A 205 7.65 0.69 -31.61
C VAL A 205 9.16 0.82 -31.84
N VAL A 206 9.97 0.50 -30.84
CA VAL A 206 11.43 0.43 -30.97
C VAL A 206 11.84 -0.70 -31.94
N ALA A 207 11.23 -1.87 -31.84
CA ALA A 207 11.44 -2.98 -32.76
C ALA A 207 11.07 -2.62 -34.21
N ARG A 208 10.16 -1.66 -34.40
CA ARG A 208 9.79 -1.09 -35.72
C ARG A 208 10.65 0.05 -36.19
N GLY A 209 11.76 0.36 -35.49
CA GLY A 209 12.77 1.32 -35.90
C GLY A 209 12.67 2.72 -35.29
N VAL A 210 11.80 2.92 -34.29
CA VAL A 210 11.79 4.18 -33.52
C VAL A 210 12.95 4.15 -32.51
N ASP A 211 13.66 5.28 -32.39
CA ASP A 211 14.68 5.42 -31.34
C ASP A 211 14.11 5.22 -29.96
N GLN A 212 14.79 4.46 -29.11
CA GLN A 212 14.31 4.09 -27.76
C GLN A 212 14.04 5.32 -26.88
N GLN A 213 14.94 6.30 -26.90
CA GLN A 213 14.76 7.50 -26.07
C GLN A 213 13.60 8.35 -26.59
N ALA A 214 13.47 8.48 -27.92
CA ALA A 214 12.32 9.18 -28.51
C ALA A 214 10.99 8.52 -28.14
N ALA A 215 10.90 7.18 -28.18
CA ALA A 215 9.69 6.45 -27.78
C ALA A 215 9.34 6.67 -26.30
N LEU A 216 10.32 6.63 -25.41
CA LEU A 216 10.13 6.87 -23.97
C LEU A 216 9.71 8.31 -23.69
N ASP A 217 10.43 9.29 -24.24
CA ASP A 217 10.12 10.72 -24.02
C ASP A 217 8.71 11.06 -24.52
N PHE A 218 8.35 10.49 -25.68
CA PHE A 218 7.02 10.70 -26.26
C PHE A 218 5.93 10.09 -25.39
N LEU A 219 6.06 8.83 -24.96
CA LEU A 219 5.05 8.18 -24.12
C LEU A 219 4.93 8.87 -22.76
N LEU A 220 6.03 9.08 -22.04
CA LEU A 220 5.99 9.65 -20.70
C LEU A 220 5.42 11.07 -20.68
N GLY A 221 5.75 11.89 -21.70
CA GLY A 221 5.15 13.21 -21.87
C GLY A 221 3.66 13.14 -22.16
N HIS A 222 3.22 12.19 -22.98
CA HIS A 222 1.81 12.00 -23.29
C HIS A 222 1.03 11.41 -22.10
N MET A 223 1.60 10.50 -21.34
CA MET A 223 0.97 10.00 -20.09
C MET A 223 0.63 11.15 -19.14
N ASN A 224 1.52 12.13 -19.00
CA ASN A 224 1.28 13.29 -18.16
C ASN A 224 0.09 14.14 -18.68
N VAL A 225 0.11 14.57 -19.93
CA VAL A 225 -0.95 15.44 -20.47
C VAL A 225 -2.28 14.71 -20.64
N LEU A 226 -2.28 13.48 -21.16
CA LEU A 226 -3.50 12.68 -21.32
C LEU A 226 -4.11 12.34 -19.95
N GLY A 227 -3.29 11.98 -18.97
CA GLY A 227 -3.71 11.77 -17.59
C GLY A 227 -4.31 13.03 -16.97
N ALA A 228 -3.67 14.17 -17.14
CA ALA A 228 -4.21 15.46 -16.65
C ALA A 228 -5.59 15.78 -17.20
N VAL A 229 -5.85 15.47 -18.49
CA VAL A 229 -7.17 15.65 -19.09
C VAL A 229 -8.18 14.65 -18.55
N ILE A 230 -7.84 13.35 -18.52
CA ILE A 230 -8.77 12.27 -18.09
C ILE A 230 -9.18 12.43 -16.63
N PHE A 231 -8.25 12.79 -15.77
CA PHE A 231 -8.49 12.90 -14.32
C PHE A 231 -8.87 14.31 -13.85
N GLY A 232 -9.04 15.26 -14.79
CA GLY A 232 -9.58 16.58 -14.47
C GLY A 232 -8.61 17.57 -13.82
N GLU A 233 -7.31 17.32 -13.96
CA GLU A 233 -6.25 18.22 -13.45
C GLU A 233 -6.09 19.48 -14.32
N THR A 234 -6.66 19.45 -15.52
CA THR A 234 -6.70 20.60 -16.44
C THR A 234 -8.11 20.76 -17.03
N LYS A 235 -8.45 22.01 -17.46
CA LYS A 235 -9.69 22.29 -18.20
C LYS A 235 -9.60 21.88 -19.67
N GLY A 236 -8.47 21.35 -20.13
CA GLY A 236 -8.28 20.87 -21.49
C GLY A 236 -9.21 19.71 -21.85
N VAL A 237 -9.49 19.54 -23.11
CA VAL A 237 -10.24 18.41 -23.67
C VAL A 237 -9.44 17.76 -24.78
N PHE A 238 -9.72 16.50 -25.07
CA PHE A 238 -9.12 15.82 -26.21
C PHE A 238 -9.61 16.41 -27.53
N SER A 239 -8.71 16.40 -28.53
CA SER A 239 -9.11 16.67 -29.91
C SER A 239 -10.05 15.57 -30.43
N ASP A 240 -10.84 15.90 -31.46
CA ASP A 240 -11.70 14.92 -32.14
C ASP A 240 -10.92 13.71 -32.64
N ALA A 241 -9.69 13.94 -33.13
CA ALA A 241 -8.81 12.88 -33.60
C ALA A 241 -8.41 11.94 -32.46
N CYS A 242 -8.08 12.47 -31.28
CA CYS A 242 -7.75 11.68 -30.12
C CYS A 242 -8.97 10.86 -29.63
N ASN A 243 -10.15 11.46 -29.58
CA ASN A 243 -11.40 10.76 -29.22
C ASN A 243 -11.67 9.58 -30.17
N LYS A 244 -11.55 9.77 -31.46
CA LYS A 244 -11.69 8.70 -32.48
C LYS A 244 -10.66 7.60 -32.32
N ALA A 245 -9.40 7.96 -31.99
CA ALA A 245 -8.37 6.97 -31.72
C ALA A 245 -8.68 6.14 -30.46
N ILE A 246 -9.22 6.76 -29.41
CA ILE A 246 -9.66 6.04 -28.19
C ILE A 246 -10.82 5.10 -28.51
N GLU A 247 -11.85 5.58 -29.23
CA GLU A 247 -13.02 4.76 -29.62
C GLU A 247 -12.61 3.54 -30.42
N PHE A 248 -11.66 3.70 -31.36
CA PHE A 248 -11.10 2.59 -32.14
C PHE A 248 -10.20 1.67 -31.29
N GLY A 249 -9.28 2.23 -30.51
CA GLY A 249 -8.22 1.49 -29.85
C GLY A 249 -8.70 0.71 -28.62
N LYS A 250 -9.65 1.25 -27.85
CA LYS A 250 -10.09 0.61 -26.61
C LYS A 250 -10.65 -0.79 -26.81
N PRO A 251 -11.58 -1.08 -27.74
CA PRO A 251 -12.05 -2.45 -27.97
C PRO A 251 -11.01 -3.38 -28.61
N VAL A 252 -9.95 -2.82 -29.24
CA VAL A 252 -8.85 -3.63 -29.75
C VAL A 252 -7.92 -4.10 -28.62
N LEU A 253 -7.68 -3.24 -27.60
CA LEU A 253 -6.77 -3.51 -26.49
C LEU A 253 -7.46 -4.18 -25.31
N MET A 254 -8.73 -3.93 -25.10
CA MET A 254 -9.47 -4.37 -23.90
C MET A 254 -10.60 -5.32 -24.29
N ARG A 255 -10.80 -6.37 -23.52
CA ARG A 255 -11.99 -7.20 -23.61
C ARG A 255 -13.24 -6.41 -23.23
N ASP A 256 -14.38 -6.69 -23.82
CA ASP A 256 -15.64 -6.01 -23.52
C ASP A 256 -16.06 -6.20 -22.06
N ASP A 257 -15.77 -7.36 -21.48
CA ASP A 257 -16.09 -7.75 -20.12
C ASP A 257 -14.98 -7.42 -19.09
N TRP A 258 -14.01 -6.57 -19.42
CA TRP A 258 -12.84 -6.30 -18.56
C TRP A 258 -13.19 -5.83 -17.15
N LYS A 259 -14.35 -5.20 -16.96
CA LYS A 259 -14.80 -4.73 -15.64
C LYS A 259 -15.10 -5.87 -14.67
N ARG A 260 -15.23 -7.10 -15.16
CA ARG A 260 -15.39 -8.29 -14.31
C ARG A 260 -14.27 -8.45 -13.28
N VAL A 261 -13.11 -7.87 -13.48
CA VAL A 261 -12.00 -7.89 -12.50
C VAL A 261 -12.39 -7.31 -11.13
N PHE A 262 -13.48 -6.54 -11.07
CA PHE A 262 -14.03 -5.98 -9.83
C PHE A 262 -15.16 -6.84 -9.22
N GLU A 263 -15.56 -7.92 -9.87
CA GLU A 263 -16.53 -8.86 -9.29
C GLU A 263 -15.93 -9.57 -8.07
N PRO A 264 -16.72 -9.84 -7.02
CA PRO A 264 -16.21 -10.42 -5.78
C PRO A 264 -15.40 -11.71 -5.98
N GLU A 265 -15.81 -12.55 -6.93
CA GLU A 265 -15.15 -13.82 -7.23
C GLU A 265 -13.78 -13.62 -7.89
N GLU A 266 -13.63 -12.61 -8.74
CA GLU A 266 -12.35 -12.29 -9.39
C GLU A 266 -11.39 -11.62 -8.40
N ILE A 267 -11.88 -10.71 -7.54
CA ILE A 267 -11.10 -10.16 -6.43
C ILE A 267 -10.60 -11.28 -5.52
N ALA A 268 -11.49 -12.18 -5.10
CA ALA A 268 -11.09 -13.34 -4.28
C ALA A 268 -10.10 -14.25 -5.01
N ALA A 269 -10.24 -14.42 -6.31
CA ALA A 269 -9.30 -15.21 -7.11
C ALA A 269 -7.92 -14.55 -7.23
N SER A 270 -7.87 -13.21 -7.35
CA SER A 270 -6.63 -12.44 -7.33
C SER A 270 -5.93 -12.56 -5.97
N ILE A 271 -6.67 -12.35 -4.88
CA ILE A 271 -6.15 -12.42 -3.51
C ILE A 271 -5.55 -13.81 -3.22
N ARG A 272 -6.23 -14.90 -3.59
CA ARG A 272 -5.68 -16.27 -3.43
C ARG A 272 -4.34 -16.53 -4.12
N ARG A 273 -3.94 -15.69 -5.07
CA ARG A 273 -2.64 -15.81 -5.76
C ARG A 273 -1.52 -15.09 -5.05
N ILE A 274 -1.85 -14.13 -4.20
CA ILE A 274 -0.88 -13.27 -3.51
C ILE A 274 -0.79 -13.54 -2.01
N THR A 275 -1.73 -14.29 -1.44
CA THR A 275 -1.75 -14.77 -0.05
C THR A 275 -1.54 -16.27 0.03
#